data_d0492e423932321ec4ae533ba6c39e67
#
_entry.id   d0492e423932321ec4ae533ba6c39e67
#
_cell.length_a   1.000
_cell.length_b   1.000
_cell.length_c   1.000
_cell.angle_alpha   90.00
_cell.angle_beta   90.00
_cell.angle_gamma   90.00
#
_symmetry.space_group_name_H-M   'P 1'
#
loop_
_entity.id
_entity.type
_entity.pdbx_description
1 polymer ?
#
loop_
_entity_poly.entity_id
_entity_poly.type
_entity_poly.pdbx_seq_one_letter_code
_entity_poly.pdbx_strand_id
1 'polypeptide(L)'
;MSKGEDYIAGDKTESNISTSPSNTERNLSNVQRYSYPHRHLFRVGLRTGIGYSKITGLSSIIENYDVRPTFTMSERGSINPRIGIFGTWQYRRLGAELGIDYIRILSKLTERKIPDKVTETTRFHYNFIAPQVLFRFYAFPKFYMGAGISAAIPFGSRNIDFTNDRIGEVYRQQAERTQDHLRESIKARVAFVPAIKIGYVDAKNGLEAGLEYGFGFNDMLRTCANDYGYQERANNLQTVSLTIGYSLPLGKTK
;
A
#
# COMPACT_ATOMS: atom_id res chain seq x y z
N MET A 1 -22.22 -98.84 37.17
CA MET A 1 -23.09 -97.69 37.20
C MET A 1 -22.30 -96.51 37.69
N SER A 2 -22.12 -95.57 36.89
CA SER A 2 -21.83 -94.19 37.13
C SER A 2 -20.86 -93.60 36.05
N LYS A 3 -21.32 -92.62 35.41
CA LYS A 3 -20.76 -91.90 34.26
C LYS A 3 -19.64 -90.98 34.69
N GLY A 4 -18.57 -90.97 33.91
CA GLY A 4 -17.60 -89.92 33.90
C GLY A 4 -18.05 -88.81 32.94
N GLU A 5 -17.92 -87.57 33.33
CA GLU A 5 -18.06 -86.39 32.47
C GLU A 5 -16.68 -85.80 32.20
N ASP A 6 -16.29 -85.78 30.93
CA ASP A 6 -15.08 -85.15 30.45
C ASP A 6 -15.33 -83.66 30.28
N TYR A 7 -14.59 -82.82 30.96
CA TYR A 7 -14.52 -81.39 30.76
C TYR A 7 -13.42 -81.08 29.73
N ILE A 8 -13.81 -80.63 28.57
CA ILE A 8 -12.91 -80.07 27.56
C ILE A 8 -12.72 -78.56 27.85
N ALA A 9 -11.51 -78.19 28.26
CA ALA A 9 -11.08 -76.82 28.37
C ALA A 9 -10.84 -76.22 26.99
N GLY A 10 -11.68 -75.27 26.65
CA GLY A 10 -11.50 -74.46 25.38
C GLY A 10 -10.48 -73.35 25.58
N ASP A 11 -9.39 -73.48 24.93
CA ASP A 11 -8.35 -72.48 24.83
C ASP A 11 -8.86 -71.26 23.99
N LYS A 12 -9.11 -70.10 24.64
CA LYS A 12 -9.42 -68.86 23.97
C LYS A 12 -8.13 -68.11 23.68
N THR A 13 -7.55 -68.36 22.56
CA THR A 13 -6.49 -67.51 21.98
C THR A 13 -7.12 -66.19 21.55
N GLU A 14 -7.07 -65.16 22.37
CA GLU A 14 -7.33 -63.80 21.98
C GLU A 14 -6.19 -63.31 21.09
N SER A 15 -6.45 -63.30 19.78
CA SER A 15 -5.58 -62.63 18.78
C SER A 15 -5.71 -61.13 18.95
N ASN A 16 -4.76 -60.51 19.64
CA ASN A 16 -4.55 -59.05 19.66
C ASN A 16 -4.16 -58.60 18.24
N ILE A 17 -5.16 -58.27 17.42
CA ILE A 17 -4.95 -57.57 16.17
C ILE A 17 -4.62 -56.12 16.50
N SER A 18 -3.32 -55.85 16.64
CA SER A 18 -2.79 -54.47 16.65
C SER A 18 -3.03 -53.85 15.28
N THR A 19 -4.18 -53.23 15.11
CA THR A 19 -4.44 -52.40 13.95
C THR A 19 -3.59 -51.14 14.05
N SER A 20 -2.40 -51.14 13.46
CA SER A 20 -1.65 -49.92 13.19
C SER A 20 -2.51 -48.98 12.37
N PRO A 21 -2.71 -47.72 12.78
CA PRO A 21 -3.51 -46.78 11.99
C PRO A 21 -2.92 -46.67 10.59
N SER A 22 -3.79 -46.79 9.58
CA SER A 22 -3.39 -46.76 8.19
C SER A 22 -2.64 -45.44 7.89
N ASN A 23 -1.69 -45.48 6.95
CA ASN A 23 -0.94 -44.29 6.53
C ASN A 23 -1.86 -43.16 6.06
N THR A 24 -3.08 -43.45 5.64
CA THR A 24 -4.12 -42.51 5.28
C THR A 24 -4.64 -41.71 6.49
N GLU A 25 -4.82 -42.35 7.65
CA GLU A 25 -5.24 -41.68 8.90
C GLU A 25 -4.14 -40.79 9.48
N ARG A 26 -2.87 -41.23 9.37
CA ARG A 26 -1.72 -40.38 9.74
C ARG A 26 -1.59 -39.12 8.86
N ASN A 27 -1.89 -39.23 7.59
CA ASN A 27 -1.88 -38.08 6.69
C ASN A 27 -3.05 -37.10 6.95
N LEU A 28 -4.19 -37.56 7.40
CA LEU A 28 -5.32 -36.73 7.79
C LEU A 28 -5.11 -35.98 9.11
N SER A 29 -4.31 -36.53 10.04
CA SER A 29 -3.99 -35.85 11.29
C SER A 29 -2.97 -34.71 11.13
N ASN A 30 -2.19 -34.72 10.06
CA ASN A 30 -1.21 -33.69 9.73
C ASN A 30 -1.76 -32.52 8.89
N VAL A 31 -3.02 -32.56 8.48
CA VAL A 31 -3.69 -31.37 7.98
C VAL A 31 -3.84 -30.42 9.16
N GLN A 32 -2.88 -29.53 9.35
CA GLN A 32 -3.01 -28.40 10.29
C GLN A 32 -4.34 -27.74 9.99
N ARG A 33 -5.33 -27.97 10.85
CA ARG A 33 -6.62 -27.27 10.77
C ARG A 33 -6.31 -25.80 11.03
N TYR A 34 -6.21 -25.04 9.98
CA TYR A 34 -6.05 -23.61 10.07
C TYR A 34 -7.22 -23.04 10.85
N SER A 35 -6.97 -22.72 12.11
CA SER A 35 -7.99 -22.20 13.00
C SER A 35 -7.99 -20.67 12.93
N TYR A 36 -9.14 -20.10 12.59
CA TYR A 36 -9.36 -18.67 12.72
C TYR A 36 -9.61 -18.31 14.20
N PRO A 37 -9.19 -17.13 14.65
CA PRO A 37 -9.46 -16.72 16.02
C PRO A 37 -10.96 -16.59 16.24
N HIS A 38 -11.49 -17.33 17.20
CA HIS A 38 -12.91 -17.25 17.64
C HIS A 38 -13.15 -16.08 18.61
N ARG A 39 -12.11 -15.32 18.95
CA ARG A 39 -12.15 -14.15 19.84
C ARG A 39 -11.78 -12.91 19.04
N HIS A 40 -12.21 -11.75 19.55
CA HIS A 40 -11.78 -10.47 19.01
C HIS A 40 -10.29 -10.28 19.29
N LEU A 41 -9.50 -10.15 18.25
CA LEU A 41 -8.07 -9.92 18.32
C LEU A 41 -7.79 -8.47 17.90
N PHE A 42 -7.28 -7.69 18.84
CA PHE A 42 -6.80 -6.34 18.59
C PHE A 42 -5.28 -6.33 18.58
N ARG A 43 -4.71 -5.62 17.64
CA ARG A 43 -3.26 -5.46 17.51
C ARG A 43 -2.94 -4.01 17.16
N VAL A 44 -1.79 -3.55 17.64
CA VAL A 44 -1.24 -2.24 17.27
C VAL A 44 0.20 -2.43 16.84
N GLY A 45 0.64 -1.68 15.86
CA GLY A 45 1.96 -1.87 15.30
C GLY A 45 2.49 -0.67 14.53
N LEU A 46 3.74 -0.84 14.13
CA LEU A 46 4.45 0.08 13.26
C LEU A 46 4.64 -0.60 11.90
N ARG A 47 4.62 0.17 10.84
CA ARG A 47 4.94 -0.29 9.49
C ARG A 47 5.89 0.67 8.80
N THR A 48 6.73 0.09 7.96
CA THR A 48 7.58 0.83 7.02
C THR A 48 7.49 0.18 5.65
N GLY A 49 7.85 0.91 4.63
CA GLY A 49 7.79 0.37 3.28
C GLY A 49 8.34 1.32 2.24
N ILE A 50 8.29 0.83 1.02
CA ILE A 50 8.60 1.60 -0.17
C ILE A 50 7.37 1.62 -1.07
N GLY A 51 7.16 2.76 -1.73
CA GLY A 51 6.08 2.91 -2.69
C GLY A 51 6.57 3.54 -3.98
N TYR A 52 5.87 3.27 -5.05
CA TYR A 52 5.93 4.06 -6.26
C TYR A 52 4.69 4.93 -6.32
N SER A 53 4.85 6.23 -6.56
CA SER A 53 3.73 7.15 -6.76
C SER A 53 3.91 7.96 -8.04
N LYS A 54 2.79 8.27 -8.65
CA LYS A 54 2.71 9.12 -9.84
C LYS A 54 1.49 10.05 -9.70
N ILE A 55 1.71 11.33 -10.00
CA ILE A 55 0.63 12.27 -10.25
C ILE A 55 0.41 12.28 -11.76
N THR A 56 -0.79 11.97 -12.21
CA THR A 56 -1.18 11.99 -13.62
C THR A 56 -1.74 13.36 -14.00
N GLY A 57 -1.65 13.73 -15.28
CA GLY A 57 -2.22 14.97 -15.78
C GLY A 57 -1.39 16.23 -15.49
N LEU A 58 -0.14 16.09 -15.04
CA LEU A 58 0.75 17.22 -14.78
C LEU A 58 1.03 18.04 -16.05
N SER A 59 1.19 17.37 -17.18
CA SER A 59 1.41 18.01 -18.48
C SER A 59 0.28 18.98 -18.83
N SER A 60 -0.96 18.56 -18.60
CA SER A 60 -2.14 19.38 -18.93
C SER A 60 -2.33 20.61 -18.02
N ILE A 61 -1.75 20.62 -16.81
CA ILE A 61 -1.76 21.80 -15.93
C ILE A 61 -0.79 22.86 -16.42
N ILE A 62 0.39 22.44 -16.90
CA ILE A 62 1.51 23.33 -17.25
C ILE A 62 1.47 23.73 -18.73
N GLU A 63 0.86 22.91 -19.57
CA GLU A 63 0.77 23.16 -20.99
C GLU A 63 -0.16 24.33 -21.30
N ASN A 64 0.42 25.40 -21.80
CA ASN A 64 -0.35 26.51 -22.37
C ASN A 64 -0.68 26.17 -23.82
N TYR A 65 -1.93 25.83 -24.10
CA TYR A 65 -2.41 25.20 -25.33
C TYR A 65 -2.21 25.99 -26.62
N ASP A 66 -1.84 27.26 -26.54
CA ASP A 66 -2.12 28.11 -27.70
C ASP A 66 -1.15 27.98 -28.85
N VAL A 67 0.03 27.41 -28.78
CA VAL A 67 0.94 27.63 -29.95
C VAL A 67 2.02 26.56 -30.19
N ARG A 68 2.14 25.42 -29.48
CA ARG A 68 3.42 24.67 -29.58
C ARG A 68 3.35 23.19 -29.91
N PRO A 69 3.32 22.82 -31.22
CA PRO A 69 3.49 21.41 -31.60
C PRO A 69 4.93 20.89 -31.48
N THR A 70 5.84 21.67 -30.88
CA THR A 70 7.29 21.46 -30.97
C THR A 70 7.95 20.93 -29.71
N PHE A 71 7.18 20.44 -28.72
CA PHE A 71 7.79 19.80 -27.55
C PHE A 71 7.10 18.51 -27.15
N THR A 72 7.88 17.64 -26.50
CA THR A 72 7.39 16.40 -25.94
C THR A 72 7.39 16.49 -24.44
N MET A 73 6.28 16.10 -23.82
CA MET A 73 6.15 15.99 -22.36
C MET A 73 6.18 14.55 -21.91
N SER A 74 6.87 14.29 -20.82
CA SER A 74 6.95 12.97 -20.19
C SER A 74 6.73 13.07 -18.69
N GLU A 75 5.71 12.38 -18.21
CA GLU A 75 5.39 12.28 -16.79
C GLU A 75 5.93 10.98 -16.21
N ARG A 76 6.68 11.07 -15.12
CA ARG A 76 7.21 9.91 -14.41
C ARG A 76 6.93 10.01 -12.92
N GLY A 77 6.48 8.90 -12.33
CA GLY A 77 6.45 8.73 -10.90
C GLY A 77 7.85 8.40 -10.34
N SER A 78 7.92 8.30 -9.04
CA SER A 78 9.17 7.98 -8.34
C SER A 78 8.92 7.05 -7.15
N ILE A 79 9.98 6.37 -6.74
CA ILE A 79 10.00 5.55 -5.54
C ILE A 79 10.12 6.48 -4.33
N ASN A 80 9.38 6.18 -3.28
CA ASN A 80 9.33 6.98 -2.07
C ASN A 80 9.15 6.11 -0.82
N PRO A 81 9.63 6.59 0.35
CA PRO A 81 9.42 5.91 1.61
C PRO A 81 7.99 6.09 2.13
N ARG A 82 7.53 5.09 2.87
CA ARG A 82 6.29 5.10 3.64
C ARG A 82 6.60 4.60 5.05
N ILE A 83 6.13 5.28 6.07
CA ILE A 83 6.24 4.87 7.46
C ILE A 83 4.97 5.24 8.19
N GLY A 84 4.50 4.39 9.11
CA GLY A 84 3.27 4.66 9.82
C GLY A 84 3.02 3.77 11.01
N ILE A 85 1.94 4.09 11.69
CA ILE A 85 1.36 3.32 12.77
C ILE A 85 0.03 2.75 12.33
N PHE A 86 -0.31 1.58 12.82
CA PHE A 86 -1.59 0.96 12.48
C PHE A 86 -2.14 0.15 13.64
N GLY A 87 -3.46 0.06 13.68
CA GLY A 87 -4.19 -0.84 14.54
C GLY A 87 -5.04 -1.76 13.71
N THR A 88 -5.15 -3.02 14.11
CA THR A 88 -6.01 -4.00 13.45
C THR A 88 -6.94 -4.66 14.44
N TRP A 89 -8.14 -4.90 13.97
CA TRP A 89 -9.12 -5.75 14.62
C TRP A 89 -9.42 -6.94 13.73
N GLN A 90 -9.52 -8.13 14.32
CA GLN A 90 -9.87 -9.36 13.62
C GLN A 90 -10.87 -10.16 14.42
N TYR A 91 -11.90 -10.66 13.76
CA TYR A 91 -12.84 -11.64 14.27
C TYR A 91 -13.13 -12.68 13.19
N ARG A 92 -12.75 -13.91 13.42
CA ARG A 92 -12.81 -14.97 12.40
C ARG A 92 -12.13 -14.55 11.10
N ARG A 93 -12.91 -14.50 9.99
CA ARG A 93 -12.43 -14.12 8.65
C ARG A 93 -12.53 -12.63 8.35
N LEU A 94 -13.15 -11.86 9.24
CA LEU A 94 -13.34 -10.43 9.05
C LEU A 94 -12.37 -9.64 9.90
N GLY A 95 -11.97 -8.50 9.41
CA GLY A 95 -11.15 -7.56 10.16
C GLY A 95 -11.27 -6.15 9.63
N ALA A 96 -10.71 -5.24 10.40
CA ALA A 96 -10.54 -3.85 10.04
C ALA A 96 -9.12 -3.40 10.40
N GLU A 97 -8.62 -2.46 9.62
CA GLU A 97 -7.36 -1.76 9.87
C GLU A 97 -7.62 -0.27 9.91
N LEU A 98 -7.07 0.37 10.93
CA LEU A 98 -6.96 1.82 11.02
C LEU A 98 -5.48 2.16 11.04
N GLY A 99 -5.05 3.14 10.26
CA GLY A 99 -3.65 3.52 10.22
C GLY A 99 -3.45 4.99 9.91
N ILE A 100 -2.28 5.48 10.23
CA ILE A 100 -1.81 6.81 9.85
C ILE A 100 -0.40 6.64 9.32
N ASP A 101 -0.18 6.99 8.05
CA ASP A 101 1.11 6.91 7.40
C ASP A 101 1.65 8.29 7.05
N TYR A 102 2.94 8.43 7.17
CA TYR A 102 3.71 9.44 6.46
C TYR A 102 4.10 8.89 5.09
N ILE A 103 3.78 9.63 4.04
CA ILE A 103 4.10 9.28 2.65
C ILE A 103 4.73 10.50 1.99
N ARG A 104 5.84 10.30 1.30
CA ARG A 104 6.41 11.31 0.41
C ARG A 104 6.04 10.94 -1.01
N ILE A 105 5.39 11.84 -1.74
CA ILE A 105 4.98 11.64 -3.13
C ILE A 105 5.92 12.44 -4.01
N LEU A 106 6.55 11.75 -4.96
CA LEU A 106 7.46 12.33 -5.91
C LEU A 106 6.94 12.09 -7.32
N SER A 107 6.84 13.15 -8.11
CA SER A 107 6.50 13.06 -9.53
C SER A 107 7.36 14.03 -10.34
N LYS A 108 7.72 13.63 -11.54
CA LYS A 108 8.60 14.39 -12.42
C LYS A 108 7.89 14.63 -13.76
N LEU A 109 7.84 15.87 -14.17
CA LEU A 109 7.48 16.27 -15.51
C LEU A 109 8.74 16.72 -16.25
N THR A 110 8.98 16.16 -17.41
CA THR A 110 10.09 16.56 -18.28
C THR A 110 9.52 17.05 -19.59
N GLU A 111 9.84 18.29 -19.94
CA GLU A 111 9.51 18.92 -21.19
C GLU A 111 10.78 19.06 -22.04
N ARG A 112 10.73 18.58 -23.27
CA ARG A 112 11.82 18.70 -24.22
C ARG A 112 11.36 19.55 -25.40
N LYS A 113 11.96 20.73 -25.55
CA LYS A 113 11.70 21.65 -26.65
C LYS A 113 12.55 21.24 -27.86
N ILE A 114 11.88 20.86 -28.95
CA ILE A 114 12.54 20.26 -30.12
C ILE A 114 13.44 21.28 -30.87
N PRO A 115 13.02 22.55 -31.10
CA PRO A 115 13.86 23.51 -31.86
C PRO A 115 15.19 23.79 -31.15
N ASP A 116 15.13 24.04 -29.85
CA ASP A 116 16.26 24.51 -29.05
C ASP A 116 17.04 23.41 -28.37
N LYS A 117 16.58 22.15 -28.46
CA LYS A 117 17.10 20.98 -27.70
C LYS A 117 17.17 21.20 -26.19
N VAL A 118 16.39 22.13 -25.66
CA VAL A 118 16.35 22.45 -24.24
C VAL A 118 15.46 21.47 -23.50
N THR A 119 15.94 20.96 -22.39
CA THR A 119 15.19 20.08 -21.49
C THR A 119 14.86 20.83 -20.21
N GLU A 120 13.57 20.99 -19.94
CA GLU A 120 13.05 21.55 -18.69
C GLU A 120 12.49 20.41 -17.83
N THR A 121 12.76 20.48 -16.53
CA THR A 121 12.33 19.46 -15.60
C THR A 121 11.66 20.09 -14.39
N THR A 122 10.40 19.76 -14.18
CA THR A 122 9.64 20.11 -12.98
C THR A 122 9.49 18.89 -12.11
N ARG A 123 9.95 18.99 -10.85
CA ARG A 123 9.84 17.93 -9.85
C ARG A 123 8.83 18.37 -8.81
N PHE A 124 7.80 17.56 -8.63
CA PHE A 124 6.79 17.72 -7.58
C PHE A 124 7.15 16.77 -6.44
N HIS A 125 7.33 17.31 -5.24
CA HIS A 125 7.65 16.52 -4.06
C HIS A 125 6.80 17.01 -2.88
N TYR A 126 5.76 16.26 -2.59
CA TYR A 126 4.83 16.57 -1.53
C TYR A 126 4.93 15.58 -0.40
N ASN A 127 4.86 16.08 0.83
CA ASN A 127 4.76 15.27 2.02
C ASN A 127 3.30 15.19 2.46
N PHE A 128 2.86 14.00 2.84
CA PHE A 128 1.48 13.74 3.26
C PHE A 128 1.42 12.98 4.56
N ILE A 129 0.44 13.32 5.36
CA ILE A 129 -0.09 12.45 6.40
C ILE A 129 -1.32 11.78 5.82
N ALA A 130 -1.37 10.45 5.86
CA ALA A 130 -2.42 9.66 5.22
C ALA A 130 -3.12 8.76 6.26
N PRO A 131 -4.16 9.28 6.97
CA PRO A 131 -5.07 8.42 7.71
C PRO A 131 -5.78 7.48 6.75
N GLN A 132 -5.90 6.20 7.16
CA GLN A 132 -6.41 5.10 6.34
C GLN A 132 -7.36 4.23 7.14
N VAL A 133 -8.42 3.79 6.49
CA VAL A 133 -9.35 2.77 6.98
C VAL A 133 -9.45 1.68 5.93
N LEU A 134 -9.25 0.43 6.34
CA LEU A 134 -9.36 -0.74 5.47
C LEU A 134 -10.20 -1.82 6.13
N PHE A 135 -11.10 -2.43 5.36
CA PHE A 135 -11.70 -3.71 5.67
C PHE A 135 -10.77 -4.82 5.22
N ARG A 136 -10.62 -5.88 6.06
CA ARG A 136 -9.80 -7.03 5.75
C ARG A 136 -10.66 -8.30 5.73
N PHE A 137 -10.49 -9.10 4.69
CA PHE A 137 -11.06 -10.44 4.60
C PHE A 137 -9.92 -11.47 4.59
N TYR A 138 -9.91 -12.36 5.56
CA TYR A 138 -8.90 -13.41 5.69
C TYR A 138 -9.35 -14.65 4.92
N ALA A 139 -8.87 -14.82 3.69
CA ALA A 139 -9.11 -16.00 2.88
C ALA A 139 -8.47 -17.24 3.54
N PHE A 140 -7.28 -17.06 4.10
CA PHE A 140 -6.56 -18.03 4.93
C PHE A 140 -6.14 -17.36 6.24
N PRO A 141 -5.83 -18.12 7.32
CA PRO A 141 -5.48 -17.53 8.62
C PRO A 141 -4.31 -16.56 8.62
N LYS A 142 -3.43 -16.66 7.63
CA LYS A 142 -2.25 -15.78 7.46
C LYS A 142 -2.35 -14.82 6.29
N PHE A 143 -3.32 -15.00 5.38
CA PHE A 143 -3.46 -14.17 4.18
C PHE A 143 -4.77 -13.42 4.19
N TYR A 144 -4.71 -12.13 3.91
CA TYR A 144 -5.88 -11.29 3.79
C TYR A 144 -5.89 -10.50 2.48
N MET A 145 -7.08 -10.15 2.08
CA MET A 145 -7.39 -9.13 1.09
C MET A 145 -8.10 -7.99 1.81
N GLY A 146 -7.78 -6.76 1.46
CA GLY A 146 -8.39 -5.58 2.06
C GLY A 146 -8.82 -4.59 1.00
N ALA A 147 -9.85 -3.83 1.33
CA ALA A 147 -10.29 -2.69 0.55
C ALA A 147 -10.66 -1.55 1.51
N GLY A 148 -10.39 -0.33 1.11
CA GLY A 148 -10.67 0.82 1.94
C GLY A 148 -10.33 2.14 1.28
N ILE A 149 -10.12 3.14 2.11
CA ILE A 149 -9.82 4.51 1.66
C ILE A 149 -8.78 5.15 2.57
N SER A 150 -7.92 5.95 1.98
CA SER A 150 -7.05 6.87 2.71
C SER A 150 -7.27 8.31 2.26
N ALA A 151 -6.99 9.25 3.15
CA ALA A 151 -7.01 10.67 2.86
C ALA A 151 -5.56 11.20 2.93
N ALA A 152 -4.94 11.45 1.78
CA ALA A 152 -3.61 12.04 1.73
C ALA A 152 -3.71 13.55 1.97
N ILE A 153 -3.31 14.01 3.16
CA ILE A 153 -3.36 15.40 3.60
C ILE A 153 -1.98 16.02 3.42
N PRO A 154 -1.82 16.98 2.49
CA PRO A 154 -0.53 17.60 2.22
C PRO A 154 -0.08 18.50 3.35
N PHE A 155 1.23 18.55 3.60
CA PHE A 155 1.84 19.50 4.52
C PHE A 155 3.23 19.93 4.04
N GLY A 156 3.71 21.06 4.57
CA GLY A 156 4.97 21.67 4.19
C GLY A 156 4.86 22.64 3.02
N SER A 157 5.91 23.42 2.82
CA SER A 157 6.09 24.42 1.77
C SER A 157 7.28 24.04 0.88
N ARG A 158 7.43 24.68 -0.28
CA ARG A 158 8.52 24.43 -1.25
C ARG A 158 8.47 23.04 -1.89
N ASN A 159 7.32 22.68 -2.40
CA ASN A 159 7.05 21.34 -2.91
C ASN A 159 7.30 21.18 -4.41
N ILE A 160 7.87 22.17 -5.10
CA ILE A 160 8.14 22.14 -6.53
C ILE A 160 9.54 22.68 -6.78
N ASP A 161 10.33 21.92 -7.55
CA ASP A 161 11.63 22.33 -8.05
C ASP A 161 11.61 22.36 -9.58
N PHE A 162 12.13 23.43 -10.16
CA PHE A 162 12.25 23.60 -11.60
C PHE A 162 13.71 23.71 -11.99
N THR A 163 14.12 23.00 -13.03
CA THR A 163 15.47 23.05 -13.57
C THR A 163 15.43 23.05 -15.11
N ASN A 164 16.34 23.79 -15.75
CA ASN A 164 16.61 23.70 -17.17
C ASN A 164 18.06 23.29 -17.42
N ASP A 165 18.39 22.83 -18.59
CA ASP A 165 19.73 22.41 -19.00
C ASP A 165 20.58 23.54 -19.63
N ARG A 166 20.07 24.78 -19.63
CA ARG A 166 20.79 25.95 -20.14
C ARG A 166 21.86 26.40 -19.15
N ILE A 167 23.04 26.72 -19.66
CA ILE A 167 24.18 27.17 -18.87
C ILE A 167 24.24 28.70 -18.88
N GLY A 168 24.42 29.31 -17.70
CA GLY A 168 24.58 30.74 -17.51
C GLY A 168 23.72 31.32 -16.39
N GLU A 169 24.19 32.39 -15.77
CA GLU A 169 23.55 33.01 -14.61
C GLU A 169 22.12 33.52 -14.92
N VAL A 170 21.92 34.07 -16.11
CA VAL A 170 20.62 34.55 -16.56
C VAL A 170 19.58 33.42 -16.59
N TYR A 171 19.96 32.27 -17.10
CA TYR A 171 19.06 31.10 -17.17
C TYR A 171 18.79 30.50 -15.78
N ARG A 172 19.75 30.56 -14.86
CA ARG A 172 19.56 30.17 -13.48
C ARG A 172 18.53 31.05 -12.78
N GLN A 173 18.67 32.37 -12.91
CA GLN A 173 17.70 33.33 -12.35
C GLN A 173 16.31 33.17 -12.97
N GLN A 174 16.23 32.89 -14.27
CA GLN A 174 14.98 32.59 -14.94
C GLN A 174 14.34 31.31 -14.39
N ALA A 175 15.11 30.24 -14.16
CA ALA A 175 14.64 29.00 -13.60
C ALA A 175 14.12 29.19 -12.16
N GLU A 176 14.82 29.97 -11.34
CA GLU A 176 14.39 30.32 -9.98
C GLU A 176 13.04 31.06 -9.99
N ARG A 177 12.88 32.05 -10.86
CA ARG A 177 11.59 32.77 -11.03
C ARG A 177 10.47 31.82 -11.47
N THR A 178 10.73 30.99 -12.46
CA THR A 178 9.73 30.00 -12.93
C THR A 178 9.34 29.04 -11.80
N GLN A 179 10.29 28.61 -10.99
CA GLN A 179 10.04 27.78 -9.83
C GLN A 179 9.14 28.46 -8.80
N ASP A 180 9.40 29.74 -8.50
CA ASP A 180 8.59 30.49 -7.54
C ASP A 180 7.16 30.69 -8.07
N HIS A 181 7.01 30.98 -9.35
CA HIS A 181 5.69 31.07 -9.99
C HIS A 181 4.92 29.75 -9.93
N LEU A 182 5.58 28.62 -10.18
CA LEU A 182 4.96 27.28 -10.05
C LEU A 182 4.52 27.02 -8.60
N ARG A 183 5.35 27.39 -7.62
CA ARG A 183 5.03 27.25 -6.20
C ARG A 183 3.88 28.12 -5.73
N GLU A 184 3.73 29.31 -6.29
CA GLU A 184 2.63 30.22 -6.01
C GLU A 184 1.33 29.73 -6.65
N SER A 185 1.40 29.30 -7.90
CA SER A 185 0.24 28.94 -8.72
C SER A 185 -0.29 27.54 -8.45
N ILE A 186 0.55 26.57 -8.10
CA ILE A 186 0.14 25.18 -7.94
C ILE A 186 0.23 24.75 -6.46
N LYS A 187 -0.90 24.35 -5.91
CA LYS A 187 -1.02 23.92 -4.50
C LYS A 187 -1.56 22.50 -4.42
N ALA A 188 -1.05 21.73 -3.49
CA ALA A 188 -1.62 20.42 -3.19
C ALA A 188 -2.94 20.55 -2.41
N ARG A 189 -3.85 19.62 -2.66
CA ARG A 189 -5.11 19.41 -1.93
C ARG A 189 -5.08 18.08 -1.21
N VAL A 190 -6.07 17.87 -0.35
CA VAL A 190 -6.37 16.56 0.20
C VAL A 190 -6.81 15.64 -0.94
N ALA A 191 -6.10 14.52 -1.11
CA ALA A 191 -6.47 13.49 -2.06
C ALA A 191 -7.10 12.30 -1.34
N PHE A 192 -8.30 11.90 -1.77
CA PHE A 192 -8.94 10.69 -1.31
C PHE A 192 -8.55 9.53 -2.22
N VAL A 193 -7.98 8.50 -1.62
CA VAL A 193 -7.36 7.39 -2.34
C VAL A 193 -8.01 6.08 -1.90
N PRO A 194 -9.04 5.59 -2.62
CA PRO A 194 -9.46 4.21 -2.50
C PRO A 194 -8.29 3.29 -2.72
N ALA A 195 -8.18 2.23 -1.92
CA ALA A 195 -7.07 1.32 -1.98
C ALA A 195 -7.53 -0.13 -1.85
N ILE A 196 -6.82 -1.02 -2.53
CA ILE A 196 -6.89 -2.46 -2.36
C ILE A 196 -5.55 -2.95 -1.83
N LYS A 197 -5.59 -3.91 -0.91
CA LYS A 197 -4.40 -4.45 -0.25
C LYS A 197 -4.49 -5.96 -0.19
N ILE A 198 -3.40 -6.63 -0.50
CA ILE A 198 -3.19 -8.03 -0.18
C ILE A 198 -2.07 -8.14 0.83
N GLY A 199 -2.19 -9.03 1.79
CA GLY A 199 -1.17 -9.13 2.81
C GLY A 199 -1.08 -10.48 3.49
N TYR A 200 0.06 -10.63 4.13
CA TYR A 200 0.41 -11.77 4.96
C TYR A 200 0.59 -11.31 6.41
N VAL A 201 0.04 -12.05 7.35
CA VAL A 201 0.16 -11.78 8.79
C VAL A 201 0.62 -13.05 9.49
N ASP A 202 1.77 -13.01 10.12
CA ASP A 202 2.16 -14.04 11.08
C ASP A 202 1.78 -13.61 12.50
N ALA A 203 0.57 -13.98 12.89
CA ALA A 203 -0.01 -13.58 14.16
C ALA A 203 0.83 -14.02 15.38
N LYS A 204 1.61 -15.10 15.26
CA LYS A 204 2.47 -15.62 16.31
C LYS A 204 3.67 -14.72 16.57
N ASN A 205 4.31 -14.26 15.50
CA ASN A 205 5.52 -13.44 15.57
C ASN A 205 5.24 -11.94 15.44
N GLY A 206 4.00 -11.55 15.17
CA GLY A 206 3.63 -10.15 15.02
C GLY A 206 4.01 -9.52 13.67
N LEU A 207 4.61 -10.30 12.77
CA LEU A 207 5.06 -9.79 11.47
C LEU A 207 3.90 -9.68 10.49
N GLU A 208 3.90 -8.61 9.72
CA GLU A 208 2.95 -8.35 8.64
C GLU A 208 3.69 -7.85 7.40
N ALA A 209 3.29 -8.33 6.22
CA ALA A 209 3.73 -7.79 4.95
C ALA A 209 2.50 -7.51 4.06
N GLY A 210 2.53 -6.43 3.31
CA GLY A 210 1.39 -6.06 2.46
C GLY A 210 1.80 -5.35 1.19
N LEU A 211 1.10 -5.67 0.10
CA LEU A 211 1.14 -4.94 -1.16
C LEU A 211 -0.19 -4.21 -1.31
N GLU A 212 -0.11 -2.89 -1.52
CA GLU A 212 -1.26 -1.99 -1.63
C GLU A 212 -1.20 -1.23 -2.94
N TYR A 213 -2.33 -1.15 -3.62
CA TYR A 213 -2.56 -0.27 -4.77
C TYR A 213 -3.63 0.75 -4.42
N GLY A 214 -3.34 2.03 -4.66
CA GLY A 214 -4.26 3.14 -4.44
C GLY A 214 -4.44 4.00 -5.68
N PHE A 215 -5.66 4.48 -5.88
CA PHE A 215 -6.02 5.35 -6.98
C PHE A 215 -6.84 6.54 -6.45
N GLY A 216 -6.28 7.75 -6.56
CA GLY A 216 -6.98 8.98 -6.17
C GLY A 216 -8.13 9.28 -7.13
N PHE A 217 -9.33 9.52 -6.60
CA PHE A 217 -10.49 9.82 -7.42
C PHE A 217 -10.79 11.32 -7.54
N ASN A 218 -10.11 12.16 -6.77
CA ASN A 218 -10.19 13.61 -6.86
C ASN A 218 -8.83 14.21 -7.22
N ASP A 219 -8.83 15.45 -7.71
CA ASP A 219 -7.63 16.19 -8.05
C ASP A 219 -6.74 16.38 -6.82
N MET A 220 -5.48 16.01 -6.96
CA MET A 220 -4.47 16.18 -5.94
C MET A 220 -3.88 17.59 -5.93
N LEU A 221 -3.81 18.24 -7.11
CA LEU A 221 -3.31 19.60 -7.28
C LEU A 221 -4.44 20.52 -7.71
N ARG A 222 -4.36 21.76 -7.27
CA ARG A 222 -5.21 22.85 -7.76
C ARG A 222 -4.33 23.96 -8.30
N THR A 223 -4.81 24.64 -9.32
CA THR A 223 -4.21 25.84 -9.85
C THR A 223 -4.90 27.05 -9.24
N CYS A 224 -4.14 27.93 -8.60
CA CYS A 224 -4.63 29.21 -8.14
C CYS A 224 -4.68 30.20 -9.32
N ALA A 225 -5.43 31.30 -9.17
CA ALA A 225 -5.40 32.39 -10.14
C ALA A 225 -3.95 32.85 -10.37
N ASN A 226 -3.54 32.91 -11.62
CA ASN A 226 -2.17 33.22 -12.02
C ASN A 226 -2.13 33.89 -13.39
N ASP A 227 -1.07 34.64 -13.65
CA ASP A 227 -0.84 35.33 -14.91
C ASP A 227 0.00 34.49 -15.90
N TYR A 228 0.32 33.23 -15.55
CA TYR A 228 1.24 32.36 -16.31
C TYR A 228 0.53 31.36 -17.22
N GLY A 229 -0.78 31.35 -17.22
CA GLY A 229 -1.58 30.47 -18.07
C GLY A 229 -1.66 29.01 -17.58
N TYR A 230 -1.28 28.71 -16.32
CA TYR A 230 -1.51 27.40 -15.73
C TYR A 230 -3.00 27.17 -15.55
N GLN A 231 -3.47 26.01 -16.00
CA GLN A 231 -4.89 25.69 -16.03
C GLN A 231 -5.24 24.63 -14.98
N GLU A 232 -6.42 24.77 -14.37
CA GLU A 232 -6.96 23.69 -13.54
C GLU A 232 -7.42 22.54 -14.44
N ARG A 233 -6.80 21.38 -14.28
CA ARG A 233 -7.06 20.17 -15.06
C ARG A 233 -7.10 18.97 -14.13
N ALA A 234 -7.83 17.95 -14.56
CA ALA A 234 -7.90 16.69 -13.84
C ALA A 234 -6.50 16.07 -13.62
N ASN A 235 -6.20 15.79 -12.38
CA ASN A 235 -4.92 15.22 -11.98
C ASN A 235 -5.13 14.26 -10.80
N ASN A 236 -4.71 13.02 -10.96
CA ASN A 236 -4.97 11.97 -9.99
C ASN A 236 -3.68 11.39 -9.43
N LEU A 237 -3.74 10.99 -8.17
CA LEU A 237 -2.66 10.26 -7.51
C LEU A 237 -2.80 8.76 -7.75
N GLN A 238 -1.75 8.12 -8.23
CA GLN A 238 -1.63 6.67 -8.30
C GLN A 238 -0.49 6.20 -7.41
N THR A 239 -0.72 5.15 -6.62
CA THR A 239 0.28 4.61 -5.70
C THR A 239 0.30 3.10 -5.74
N VAL A 240 1.49 2.53 -5.68
CA VAL A 240 1.73 1.11 -5.38
C VAL A 240 2.72 1.07 -4.24
N SER A 241 2.46 0.32 -3.18
CA SER A 241 3.38 0.25 -2.05
C SER A 241 3.53 -1.15 -1.49
N LEU A 242 4.76 -1.50 -1.14
CA LEU A 242 5.11 -2.69 -0.39
C LEU A 242 5.47 -2.27 1.02
N THR A 243 4.81 -2.86 2.00
CA THR A 243 4.99 -2.53 3.41
C THR A 243 5.34 -3.77 4.22
N ILE A 244 6.19 -3.59 5.22
CA ILE A 244 6.49 -4.56 6.27
C ILE A 244 6.14 -3.92 7.59
N GLY A 245 5.45 -4.63 8.45
CA GLY A 245 5.00 -4.16 9.75
C GLY A 245 5.29 -5.16 10.86
N TYR A 246 5.32 -4.63 12.07
CA TYR A 246 5.37 -5.41 13.28
C TYR A 246 4.24 -4.94 14.20
N SER A 247 3.43 -5.89 14.68
CA SER A 247 2.27 -5.59 15.51
C SER A 247 2.22 -6.46 16.76
N LEU A 248 1.84 -5.85 17.87
CA LEU A 248 1.67 -6.52 19.16
C LEU A 248 0.18 -6.69 19.46
N PRO A 249 -0.24 -7.82 20.03
CA PRO A 249 -1.60 -8.02 20.48
C PRO A 249 -1.92 -7.10 21.66
N LEU A 250 -3.08 -6.46 21.61
CA LEU A 250 -3.63 -5.71 22.73
C LEU A 250 -4.55 -6.63 23.53
N GLY A 251 -4.17 -6.95 24.75
CA GLY A 251 -4.90 -7.83 25.65
C GLY A 251 -4.14 -9.12 26.00
N LYS A 252 -4.42 -9.64 27.18
CA LYS A 252 -3.86 -10.92 27.63
C LYS A 252 -4.47 -12.03 26.78
N THR A 253 -3.68 -12.71 25.98
CA THR A 253 -3.98 -14.05 25.46
C THR A 253 -3.99 -15.01 26.66
N LYS A 254 -5.16 -15.16 27.30
CA LYS A 254 -5.39 -16.31 28.20
C LYS A 254 -5.83 -17.50 27.38
#